data_fb1106d9004b0b4830339f0f2a03d00d
#
_entry.id   fb1106d9004b0b4830339f0f2a03d00d
#
_cell.length_a   1.000
_cell.length_b   1.000
_cell.length_c   1.000
_cell.angle_alpha   90.00
_cell.angle_beta   90.00
_cell.angle_gamma   90.00
#
_symmetry.space_group_name_H-M   'P 1'
#
loop_
_entity.id
_entity.type
_entity.pdbx_description
1 polymer ?
#
loop_
_entity_poly.entity_id
_entity_poly.type
_entity_poly.pdbx_seq_one_letter_code
_entity_poly.pdbx_strand_id
1 'polypeptide(L)'
;MQKLTAVAHRGDPYHVRENTIDSLRAALDRGADAVEIDVRLTRDGVPVLLHDETLKRLWEHDRPLLALSADEVRGLTDGRVPTLAEALRATDGHRLMLDLPGTREVRVARRVVDVVRECGAQDRVYYCADATAMLAVRAADPAAEIALTWTTLAPPRPTLLDAVRPRWLNYRFGLLDRGLADRIHADGYLISVWTPDTRRSMRRLAALGVDSITTNRVDVLCALRAQANGSGTETYGAETRDA
;
A
#
# COMPACT_ATOMS: atom_id res chain seq x y z
N MET A 1 0.02 -11.44 -19.81
CA MET A 1 0.75 -10.53 -18.88
C MET A 1 -0.10 -10.35 -17.63
N GLN A 2 0.48 -10.49 -16.44
CA GLN A 2 -0.22 -10.19 -15.20
C GLN A 2 -0.59 -8.69 -15.17
N LYS A 3 -1.82 -8.36 -14.73
CA LYS A 3 -2.30 -6.98 -14.69
C LYS A 3 -1.51 -6.21 -13.64
N LEU A 4 -0.86 -5.09 -14.01
CA LEU A 4 -0.19 -4.18 -13.08
C LEU A 4 -1.21 -3.62 -12.06
N THR A 5 -0.97 -3.85 -10.77
CA THR A 5 -1.81 -3.35 -9.68
C THR A 5 -1.52 -1.88 -9.40
N ALA A 6 -2.54 -1.03 -9.44
CA ALA A 6 -2.44 0.37 -9.05
C ALA A 6 -2.83 0.53 -7.59
N VAL A 7 -1.86 0.94 -6.75
CA VAL A 7 -2.06 1.20 -5.32
C VAL A 7 -1.96 2.71 -5.08
N ALA A 8 -3.00 3.27 -4.47
CA ALA A 8 -3.07 4.69 -4.13
C ALA A 8 -2.41 4.92 -2.77
N HIS A 9 -1.30 5.65 -2.71
CA HIS A 9 -0.53 5.95 -1.51
C HIS A 9 -1.29 6.93 -0.62
N ARG A 10 -1.75 6.49 0.55
CA ARG A 10 -2.55 7.27 1.51
C ARG A 10 -3.87 7.81 0.93
N GLY A 11 -4.41 7.16 -0.09
CA GLY A 11 -5.55 7.62 -0.86
C GLY A 11 -5.17 8.48 -2.07
N ASP A 12 -5.79 9.65 -2.23
CA ASP A 12 -5.54 10.61 -3.32
C ASP A 12 -4.96 11.94 -2.77
N PRO A 13 -3.70 11.95 -2.29
CA PRO A 13 -3.13 13.07 -1.53
C PRO A 13 -2.91 14.35 -2.33
N TYR A 14 -2.98 14.30 -3.67
CA TYR A 14 -2.90 15.49 -4.51
C TYR A 14 -4.20 16.31 -4.55
N HIS A 15 -5.34 15.70 -4.20
CA HIS A 15 -6.65 16.35 -4.27
C HIS A 15 -7.36 16.40 -2.92
N VAL A 16 -7.10 15.43 -2.04
CA VAL A 16 -7.74 15.30 -0.73
C VAL A 16 -6.67 14.99 0.32
N ARG A 17 -6.85 15.50 1.54
CA ARG A 17 -5.91 15.24 2.63
C ARG A 17 -5.67 13.74 2.84
N GLU A 18 -4.42 13.32 2.84
CA GLU A 18 -3.99 11.91 2.98
C GLU A 18 -4.55 11.24 4.23
N ASN A 19 -4.69 9.91 4.18
CA ASN A 19 -5.14 9.08 5.31
C ASN A 19 -6.51 9.50 5.90
N THR A 20 -7.39 10.09 5.09
CA THR A 20 -8.78 10.40 5.44
C THR A 20 -9.75 9.52 4.64
N ILE A 21 -10.95 9.28 5.16
CA ILE A 21 -11.99 8.51 4.43
C ILE A 21 -12.24 9.09 3.04
N ASP A 22 -12.30 10.41 2.93
CA ASP A 22 -12.54 11.09 1.64
C ASP A 22 -11.41 10.82 0.65
N SER A 23 -10.14 10.81 1.13
CA SER A 23 -8.98 10.48 0.28
C SER A 23 -9.01 9.04 -0.20
N LEU A 24 -9.41 8.10 0.65
CA LEU A 24 -9.51 6.68 0.29
C LEU A 24 -10.59 6.48 -0.78
N ARG A 25 -11.77 7.07 -0.60
CA ARG A 25 -12.87 7.01 -1.57
C ARG A 25 -12.49 7.65 -2.91
N ALA A 26 -11.91 8.85 -2.87
CA ALA A 26 -11.46 9.54 -4.07
C ALA A 26 -10.46 8.69 -4.89
N ALA A 27 -9.56 7.98 -4.23
CA ALA A 27 -8.63 7.07 -4.90
C ALA A 27 -9.33 5.88 -5.57
N LEU A 28 -10.31 5.29 -4.90
CA LEU A 28 -11.11 4.17 -5.45
C LEU A 28 -11.96 4.64 -6.65
N ASP A 29 -12.58 5.81 -6.56
CA ASP A 29 -13.35 6.42 -7.65
C ASP A 29 -12.49 6.70 -8.89
N ARG A 30 -11.18 6.91 -8.71
CA ARG A 30 -10.19 7.05 -9.81
C ARG A 30 -9.71 5.71 -10.37
N GLY A 31 -10.20 4.58 -9.86
CA GLY A 31 -9.90 3.25 -10.36
C GLY A 31 -8.65 2.61 -9.76
N ALA A 32 -8.25 2.99 -8.55
CA ALA A 32 -7.25 2.26 -7.78
C ALA A 32 -7.70 0.81 -7.54
N ASP A 33 -6.79 -0.16 -7.70
CA ASP A 33 -7.08 -1.56 -7.37
C ASP A 33 -6.94 -1.83 -5.85
N ALA A 34 -6.13 -1.01 -5.18
CA ALA A 34 -5.97 -1.02 -3.73
C ALA A 34 -5.61 0.39 -3.23
N VAL A 35 -5.84 0.64 -1.95
CA VAL A 35 -5.39 1.87 -1.28
C VAL A 35 -4.40 1.48 -0.19
N GLU A 36 -3.28 2.18 -0.13
CA GLU A 36 -2.33 2.09 0.96
C GLU A 36 -2.69 3.10 2.05
N ILE A 37 -2.54 2.70 3.30
CA ILE A 37 -2.83 3.49 4.49
C ILE A 37 -1.78 3.25 5.57
N ASP A 38 -1.36 4.32 6.25
CA ASP A 38 -0.46 4.22 7.40
C ASP A 38 -1.24 4.01 8.68
N VAL A 39 -0.90 2.99 9.48
CA VAL A 39 -1.60 2.67 10.72
C VAL A 39 -0.68 2.83 11.91
N ARG A 40 -1.09 3.66 12.89
CA ARG A 40 -0.44 3.86 14.18
C ARG A 40 -1.43 3.67 15.32
N LEU A 41 -0.93 3.44 16.53
CA LEU A 41 -1.76 3.37 17.72
C LEU A 41 -1.78 4.70 18.48
N THR A 42 -2.93 5.04 19.02
CA THR A 42 -3.10 6.05 20.05
C THR A 42 -2.59 5.55 21.41
N ARG A 43 -2.54 6.44 22.43
CA ARG A 43 -2.18 6.09 23.82
C ARG A 43 -3.03 4.95 24.39
N ASP A 44 -4.31 4.93 24.09
CA ASP A 44 -5.27 3.92 24.52
C ASP A 44 -5.36 2.69 23.59
N GLY A 45 -4.43 2.58 22.64
CA GLY A 45 -4.27 1.38 21.81
C GLY A 45 -5.27 1.26 20.66
N VAL A 46 -5.92 2.34 20.26
CA VAL A 46 -6.82 2.35 19.10
C VAL A 46 -5.99 2.58 17.83
N PRO A 47 -6.07 1.69 16.82
CA PRO A 47 -5.42 1.92 15.53
C PRO A 47 -6.12 3.04 14.76
N VAL A 48 -5.36 4.06 14.35
CA VAL A 48 -5.82 5.22 13.56
C VAL A 48 -4.94 5.41 12.32
N LEU A 49 -5.45 6.12 11.31
CA LEU A 49 -4.73 6.39 10.08
C LEU A 49 -3.88 7.67 10.23
N LEU A 50 -2.57 7.50 10.36
CA LEU A 50 -1.62 8.61 10.43
C LEU A 50 -0.21 8.13 10.08
N HIS A 51 0.46 8.82 9.14
CA HIS A 51 1.86 8.52 8.82
C HIS A 51 2.83 9.00 9.88
N ASP A 52 2.70 10.27 10.31
CA ASP A 52 3.64 10.93 11.20
C ASP A 52 3.46 10.51 12.67
N GLU A 53 4.47 10.69 13.49
CA GLU A 53 4.37 10.45 14.93
C GLU A 53 3.58 11.53 15.66
N THR A 54 3.34 12.67 15.01
CA THR A 54 2.61 13.83 15.56
C THR A 54 1.50 14.28 14.62
N LEU A 55 0.56 15.03 15.13
CA LEU A 55 -0.49 15.67 14.34
C LEU A 55 -0.04 16.97 13.64
N LYS A 56 1.24 17.38 13.76
CA LYS A 56 1.73 18.71 13.35
C LYS A 56 1.54 19.02 11.88
N ARG A 57 2.04 18.14 11.00
CA ARG A 57 2.09 18.40 9.54
C ARG A 57 0.72 18.60 8.91
N LEU A 58 -0.24 17.78 9.29
CA LEU A 58 -1.58 17.77 8.65
C LEU A 58 -2.65 18.49 9.45
N TRP A 59 -2.49 18.57 10.77
CA TRP A 59 -3.54 19.03 11.69
C TRP A 59 -3.10 20.22 12.56
N GLU A 60 -1.86 20.71 12.37
CA GLU A 60 -1.28 21.89 13.05
C GLU A 60 -1.16 21.76 14.59
N HIS A 61 -1.30 20.53 15.12
CA HIS A 61 -1.12 20.24 16.53
C HIS A 61 0.23 19.54 16.78
N ASP A 62 1.16 20.21 17.46
CA ASP A 62 2.46 19.61 17.82
C ASP A 62 2.32 18.68 19.04
N ARG A 63 1.54 17.64 18.87
CA ARG A 63 1.22 16.63 19.88
C ARG A 63 1.58 15.24 19.35
N PRO A 64 2.41 14.46 20.08
CA PRO A 64 2.67 13.07 19.74
C PRO A 64 1.39 12.23 19.82
N LEU A 65 1.16 11.39 18.79
CA LEU A 65 -0.03 10.50 18.77
C LEU A 65 -0.09 9.59 20.00
N LEU A 66 1.06 9.03 20.42
CA LEU A 66 1.15 8.16 21.58
C LEU A 66 0.83 8.85 22.94
N ALA A 67 0.72 10.20 22.95
CA ALA A 67 0.28 10.95 24.10
C ALA A 67 -1.23 11.25 24.10
N LEU A 68 -1.95 10.88 23.05
CA LEU A 68 -3.36 11.19 22.83
C LEU A 68 -4.22 9.92 22.83
N SER A 69 -5.40 9.97 23.44
CA SER A 69 -6.45 8.98 23.23
C SER A 69 -7.12 9.15 21.87
N ALA A 70 -7.85 8.14 21.41
CA ALA A 70 -8.61 8.23 20.16
C ALA A 70 -9.63 9.37 20.18
N ASP A 71 -10.29 9.63 21.32
CA ASP A 71 -11.24 10.73 21.48
C ASP A 71 -10.54 12.10 21.42
N GLU A 72 -9.34 12.24 22.02
CA GLU A 72 -8.54 13.46 21.90
C GLU A 72 -8.11 13.71 20.44
N VAL A 73 -7.67 12.67 19.73
CA VAL A 73 -7.35 12.76 18.29
C VAL A 73 -8.58 13.20 17.49
N ARG A 74 -9.73 12.59 17.75
CA ARG A 74 -10.99 12.93 17.08
C ARG A 74 -11.36 14.40 17.29
N GLY A 75 -11.26 14.90 18.53
CA GLY A 75 -11.52 16.31 18.85
C GLY A 75 -10.58 17.28 18.17
N LEU A 76 -9.26 16.98 18.16
CA LEU A 76 -8.23 17.82 17.53
C LEU A 76 -8.27 17.84 16.00
N THR A 77 -8.91 16.87 15.37
CA THR A 77 -8.93 16.72 13.90
C THR A 77 -10.32 16.82 13.31
N ASP A 78 -11.32 17.27 14.09
CA ASP A 78 -12.73 17.31 13.70
C ASP A 78 -13.24 15.97 13.15
N GLY A 79 -12.77 14.86 13.74
CA GLY A 79 -13.11 13.49 13.33
C GLY A 79 -12.50 13.04 12.00
N ARG A 80 -11.59 13.83 11.41
CA ARG A 80 -11.03 13.54 10.07
C ARG A 80 -9.86 12.55 10.06
N VAL A 81 -9.22 12.28 11.21
CA VAL A 81 -8.32 11.13 11.37
C VAL A 81 -9.19 9.92 11.74
N PRO A 82 -9.42 8.99 10.80
CA PRO A 82 -10.28 7.84 11.06
C PRO A 82 -9.54 6.77 11.85
N THR A 83 -10.28 5.95 12.57
CA THR A 83 -9.79 4.66 13.06
C THR A 83 -9.62 3.67 11.91
N LEU A 84 -8.77 2.65 12.09
CA LEU A 84 -8.64 1.56 11.14
C LEU A 84 -10.00 0.88 10.86
N ALA A 85 -10.81 0.67 11.90
CA ALA A 85 -12.13 0.07 11.75
C ALA A 85 -13.08 0.92 10.89
N GLU A 86 -13.04 2.25 11.02
CA GLU A 86 -13.81 3.17 10.14
C GLU A 86 -13.31 3.10 8.70
N ALA A 87 -11.99 3.08 8.49
CA ALA A 87 -11.40 2.96 7.15
C ALA A 87 -11.77 1.63 6.48
N LEU A 88 -11.66 0.52 7.20
CA LEU A 88 -12.04 -0.80 6.69
C LEU A 88 -13.51 -0.85 6.28
N ARG A 89 -14.42 -0.29 7.07
CA ARG A 89 -15.85 -0.20 6.70
C ARG A 89 -16.10 0.72 5.52
N ALA A 90 -15.41 1.86 5.45
CA ALA A 90 -15.61 2.85 4.38
C ALA A 90 -15.10 2.38 3.01
N THR A 91 -14.20 1.38 2.99
CA THR A 91 -13.59 0.78 1.80
C THR A 91 -13.99 -0.68 1.62
N ASP A 92 -15.18 -1.05 2.09
CA ASP A 92 -15.64 -2.44 1.98
C ASP A 92 -15.66 -2.90 0.51
N GLY A 93 -15.32 -4.19 0.30
CA GLY A 93 -15.15 -4.77 -1.04
C GLY A 93 -13.85 -4.41 -1.77
N HIS A 94 -13.02 -3.51 -1.24
CA HIS A 94 -11.74 -3.10 -1.86
C HIS A 94 -10.52 -3.58 -1.08
N ARG A 95 -9.41 -3.77 -1.79
CA ARG A 95 -8.13 -4.16 -1.15
C ARG A 95 -7.46 -2.98 -0.46
N LEU A 96 -6.86 -3.24 0.70
CA LEU A 96 -6.04 -2.28 1.43
C LEU A 96 -4.65 -2.84 1.71
N MET A 97 -3.64 -1.99 1.53
CA MET A 97 -2.27 -2.21 2.01
C MET A 97 -2.08 -1.40 3.30
N LEU A 98 -1.81 -2.07 4.40
CA LEU A 98 -1.58 -1.45 5.70
C LEU A 98 -0.08 -1.30 5.92
N ASP A 99 0.44 -0.08 5.87
CA ASP A 99 1.79 0.22 6.33
C ASP A 99 1.80 0.44 7.84
N LEU A 100 2.79 -0.16 8.51
CA LEU A 100 2.97 -0.13 9.96
C LEU A 100 4.27 0.60 10.32
N PRO A 101 4.35 1.92 10.08
CA PRO A 101 5.59 2.66 10.21
C PRO A 101 6.11 2.66 11.64
N GLY A 102 7.39 2.24 11.81
CA GLY A 102 8.06 2.22 13.11
C GLY A 102 7.54 1.20 14.12
N THR A 103 6.70 0.26 13.69
CA THR A 103 6.20 -0.82 14.57
C THR A 103 7.32 -1.78 14.92
N ARG A 104 7.68 -1.85 16.19
CA ARG A 104 8.72 -2.75 16.72
C ARG A 104 8.19 -3.80 17.68
N GLU A 105 6.97 -3.64 18.16
CA GLU A 105 6.40 -4.47 19.19
C GLU A 105 5.30 -5.38 18.62
N VAL A 106 5.36 -6.67 18.94
CA VAL A 106 4.36 -7.66 18.51
C VAL A 106 2.95 -7.28 18.99
N ARG A 107 2.81 -6.61 20.15
CA ARG A 107 1.51 -6.16 20.66
C ARG A 107 0.81 -5.14 19.73
N VAL A 108 1.60 -4.26 19.07
CA VAL A 108 1.08 -3.28 18.11
C VAL A 108 0.55 -3.99 16.87
N ALA A 109 1.37 -4.87 16.28
CA ALA A 109 0.97 -5.67 15.14
C ALA A 109 -0.27 -6.54 15.45
N ARG A 110 -0.30 -7.17 16.63
CA ARG A 110 -1.45 -7.97 17.09
C ARG A 110 -2.73 -7.15 17.15
N ARG A 111 -2.67 -5.93 17.75
CA ARG A 111 -3.87 -5.07 17.84
C ARG A 111 -4.41 -4.68 16.47
N VAL A 112 -3.53 -4.39 15.49
CA VAL A 112 -3.95 -4.10 14.12
C VAL A 112 -4.59 -5.33 13.47
N VAL A 113 -3.94 -6.50 13.60
CA VAL A 113 -4.48 -7.78 13.09
C VAL A 113 -5.83 -8.11 13.71
N ASP A 114 -6.00 -7.88 15.02
CA ASP A 114 -7.27 -8.14 15.71
C ASP A 114 -8.39 -7.25 15.16
N VAL A 115 -8.13 -5.95 14.93
CA VAL A 115 -9.12 -5.05 14.30
C VAL A 115 -9.48 -5.49 12.87
N VAL A 116 -8.50 -5.94 12.08
CA VAL A 116 -8.77 -6.48 10.75
C VAL A 116 -9.70 -7.69 10.82
N ARG A 117 -9.47 -8.59 11.78
CA ARG A 117 -10.33 -9.77 12.02
C ARG A 117 -11.71 -9.39 12.54
N GLU A 118 -11.79 -8.49 13.51
CA GLU A 118 -13.06 -7.96 14.05
C GLU A 118 -13.94 -7.35 12.94
N CYS A 119 -13.31 -6.77 11.91
CA CYS A 119 -14.00 -6.20 10.75
C CYS A 119 -14.25 -7.20 9.60
N GLY A 120 -13.82 -8.47 9.72
CA GLY A 120 -13.96 -9.48 8.66
C GLY A 120 -13.20 -9.13 7.37
N ALA A 121 -12.06 -8.43 7.49
CA ALA A 121 -11.35 -7.86 6.34
C ALA A 121 -10.06 -8.62 5.93
N GLN A 122 -9.82 -9.82 6.50
CA GLN A 122 -8.56 -10.57 6.34
C GLN A 122 -8.24 -10.87 4.88
N ASP A 123 -9.26 -11.23 4.09
CA ASP A 123 -9.07 -11.65 2.69
C ASP A 123 -8.75 -10.51 1.73
N ARG A 124 -8.94 -9.26 2.16
CA ARG A 124 -8.71 -8.07 1.34
C ARG A 124 -7.63 -7.14 1.86
N VAL A 125 -7.00 -7.49 2.99
CA VAL A 125 -5.91 -6.72 3.60
C VAL A 125 -4.59 -7.42 3.41
N TYR A 126 -3.54 -6.67 3.13
CA TYR A 126 -2.15 -7.12 3.20
C TYR A 126 -1.29 -6.07 3.91
N TYR A 127 -0.21 -6.52 4.53
CA TYR A 127 0.61 -5.68 5.41
C TYR A 127 1.93 -5.32 4.75
N CYS A 128 2.39 -4.10 4.99
CA CYS A 128 3.64 -3.58 4.46
C CYS A 128 4.43 -2.89 5.58
N ALA A 129 5.70 -3.14 5.70
CA ALA A 129 6.69 -2.40 6.47
C ALA A 129 8.07 -3.10 6.40
N ASP A 130 8.98 -2.68 7.27
CA ASP A 130 10.30 -3.29 7.45
C ASP A 130 10.22 -4.72 8.03
N ALA A 131 11.38 -5.39 8.06
CA ALA A 131 11.48 -6.77 8.53
C ALA A 131 10.97 -6.97 9.97
N THR A 132 11.23 -6.01 10.87
CA THR A 132 10.83 -6.11 12.27
C THR A 132 9.31 -6.11 12.42
N ALA A 133 8.65 -5.18 11.75
CA ALA A 133 7.19 -5.09 11.75
C ALA A 133 6.57 -6.33 11.10
N MET A 134 7.13 -6.80 9.98
CA MET A 134 6.57 -7.96 9.26
C MET A 134 6.76 -9.28 10.01
N LEU A 135 7.84 -9.45 10.77
CA LEU A 135 7.98 -10.57 11.70
C LEU A 135 6.93 -10.50 12.82
N ALA A 136 6.64 -9.30 13.33
CA ALA A 136 5.59 -9.12 14.35
C ALA A 136 4.19 -9.44 13.80
N VAL A 137 3.88 -9.02 12.56
CA VAL A 137 2.64 -9.37 11.85
C VAL A 137 2.55 -10.88 11.66
N ARG A 138 3.61 -11.53 11.16
CA ARG A 138 3.64 -12.98 10.94
C ARG A 138 3.44 -13.77 12.23
N ALA A 139 3.97 -13.27 13.36
CA ALA A 139 3.74 -13.87 14.67
C ALA A 139 2.29 -13.69 15.18
N ALA A 140 1.63 -12.59 14.82
CA ALA A 140 0.24 -12.32 15.16
C ALA A 140 -0.75 -13.04 14.22
N ASP A 141 -0.39 -13.17 12.95
CA ASP A 141 -1.18 -13.83 11.91
C ASP A 141 -0.29 -14.69 10.98
N PRO A 142 -0.26 -16.02 11.21
CA PRO A 142 0.50 -16.93 10.37
C PRO A 142 0.07 -16.97 8.89
N ALA A 143 -1.15 -16.53 8.57
CA ALA A 143 -1.71 -16.52 7.21
C ALA A 143 -1.63 -15.15 6.52
N ALA A 144 -1.17 -14.10 7.21
CA ALA A 144 -1.12 -12.74 6.66
C ALA A 144 -0.45 -12.67 5.28
N GLU A 145 -1.04 -11.94 4.33
CA GLU A 145 -0.35 -11.55 3.10
C GLU A 145 0.59 -10.38 3.43
N ILE A 146 1.87 -10.51 3.06
CA ILE A 146 2.92 -9.55 3.43
C ILE A 146 3.66 -9.03 2.20
N ALA A 147 3.85 -7.71 2.18
CA ALA A 147 4.77 -6.98 1.31
C ALA A 147 5.97 -6.51 2.14
N LEU A 148 7.10 -7.20 2.04
CA LEU A 148 8.30 -6.85 2.79
C LEU A 148 8.99 -5.65 2.17
N THR A 149 9.00 -4.52 2.87
CA THR A 149 9.71 -3.32 2.43
C THR A 149 11.21 -3.50 2.54
N TRP A 150 11.90 -3.25 1.41
CA TRP A 150 13.34 -3.40 1.30
C TRP A 150 13.98 -2.17 0.65
N THR A 151 15.02 -1.63 1.29
CA THR A 151 15.59 -0.32 0.95
C THR A 151 17.06 -0.37 0.50
N THR A 152 17.63 -1.58 0.34
CA THR A 152 19.01 -1.77 -0.08
C THR A 152 19.10 -2.62 -1.35
N LEU A 153 20.23 -2.52 -2.07
CA LEU A 153 20.51 -3.35 -3.26
C LEU A 153 20.82 -4.80 -2.91
N ALA A 154 21.41 -5.04 -1.72
CA ALA A 154 21.63 -6.40 -1.25
C ALA A 154 20.28 -7.08 -0.98
N PRO A 155 20.00 -8.28 -1.51
CA PRO A 155 18.74 -8.97 -1.31
C PRO A 155 18.53 -9.32 0.17
N PRO A 156 17.27 -9.50 0.62
CA PRO A 156 16.98 -10.06 1.93
C PRO A 156 17.65 -11.43 2.09
N ARG A 157 18.12 -11.72 3.31
CA ARG A 157 18.72 -13.04 3.59
C ARG A 157 17.65 -14.14 3.51
N PRO A 158 17.97 -15.34 2.99
CA PRO A 158 17.02 -16.46 2.91
C PRO A 158 16.32 -16.74 4.25
N THR A 159 17.08 -16.76 5.36
CA THR A 159 16.52 -16.98 6.71
C THR A 159 15.46 -15.94 7.11
N LEU A 160 15.58 -14.69 6.64
CA LEU A 160 14.56 -13.66 6.86
C LEU A 160 13.33 -13.93 5.97
N LEU A 161 13.54 -14.29 4.71
CA LEU A 161 12.45 -14.62 3.79
C LEU A 161 11.66 -15.84 4.29
N ASP A 162 12.34 -16.87 4.79
CA ASP A 162 11.69 -18.04 5.40
C ASP A 162 10.87 -17.71 6.64
N ALA A 163 11.35 -16.77 7.46
CA ALA A 163 10.67 -16.35 8.68
C ALA A 163 9.48 -15.44 8.39
N VAL A 164 9.60 -14.48 7.47
CA VAL A 164 8.55 -13.54 7.09
C VAL A 164 7.54 -14.17 6.12
N ARG A 165 8.00 -15.00 5.20
CA ARG A 165 7.21 -15.59 4.10
C ARG A 165 6.42 -14.53 3.33
N PRO A 166 7.10 -13.52 2.77
CA PRO A 166 6.42 -12.46 2.04
C PRO A 166 5.89 -13.00 0.72
N ARG A 167 4.77 -12.46 0.26
CA ARG A 167 4.30 -12.65 -1.12
C ARG A 167 4.95 -11.62 -2.05
N TRP A 168 5.22 -10.43 -1.52
CA TRP A 168 5.74 -9.29 -2.26
C TRP A 168 7.06 -8.81 -1.67
N LEU A 169 8.02 -8.47 -2.52
CA LEU A 169 9.14 -7.63 -2.15
C LEU A 169 8.84 -6.20 -2.58
N ASN A 170 8.77 -5.27 -1.61
CA ASN A 170 8.37 -3.89 -1.82
C ASN A 170 9.59 -2.97 -1.82
N TYR A 171 10.04 -2.56 -3.00
CA TYR A 171 11.25 -1.77 -3.18
C TYR A 171 10.99 -0.29 -3.40
N ARG A 172 11.90 0.57 -2.92
CA ARG A 172 11.96 1.93 -3.40
C ARG A 172 12.25 1.92 -4.90
N PHE A 173 11.39 2.56 -5.69
CA PHE A 173 11.37 2.42 -7.17
C PHE A 173 12.71 2.74 -7.86
N GLY A 174 13.58 3.58 -7.25
CA GLY A 174 14.90 3.92 -7.78
C GLY A 174 15.93 2.80 -7.70
N LEU A 175 15.70 1.78 -6.86
CA LEU A 175 16.61 0.64 -6.68
C LEU A 175 16.39 -0.48 -7.72
N LEU A 176 15.24 -0.46 -8.41
CA LEU A 176 14.86 -1.54 -9.30
C LEU A 176 15.47 -1.34 -10.69
N ASP A 177 16.20 -2.36 -11.14
CA ASP A 177 16.66 -2.55 -12.52
C ASP A 177 16.13 -3.89 -13.08
N ARG A 178 16.43 -4.18 -14.36
CA ARG A 178 16.01 -5.41 -15.03
C ARG A 178 16.55 -6.66 -14.32
N GLY A 179 17.85 -6.66 -14.00
CA GLY A 179 18.49 -7.82 -13.38
C GLY A 179 17.94 -8.13 -12.00
N LEU A 180 17.61 -7.11 -11.20
CA LEU A 180 16.97 -7.31 -9.89
C LEU A 180 15.53 -7.82 -10.05
N ALA A 181 14.75 -7.25 -10.98
CA ALA A 181 13.38 -7.69 -11.24
C ALA A 181 13.34 -9.17 -11.67
N ASP A 182 14.18 -9.55 -12.63
CA ASP A 182 14.25 -10.93 -13.14
C ASP A 182 14.62 -11.93 -12.01
N ARG A 183 15.56 -11.57 -11.13
CA ARG A 183 15.91 -12.40 -9.96
C ARG A 183 14.76 -12.57 -8.99
N ILE A 184 14.07 -11.48 -8.62
CA ILE A 184 12.96 -11.53 -7.67
C ILE A 184 11.83 -12.44 -8.21
N HIS A 185 11.51 -12.33 -9.50
CA HIS A 185 10.51 -13.20 -10.13
C HIS A 185 10.99 -14.66 -10.24
N ALA A 186 12.27 -14.90 -10.55
CA ALA A 186 12.85 -16.25 -10.57
C ALA A 186 12.79 -16.93 -9.20
N ASP A 187 12.91 -16.16 -8.11
CA ASP A 187 12.77 -16.63 -6.73
C ASP A 187 11.29 -16.80 -6.31
N GLY A 188 10.31 -16.51 -7.20
CA GLY A 188 8.88 -16.72 -6.99
C GLY A 188 8.15 -15.59 -6.24
N TYR A 189 8.79 -14.43 -6.03
CA TYR A 189 8.16 -13.28 -5.39
C TYR A 189 7.55 -12.31 -6.40
N LEU A 190 6.50 -11.62 -5.98
CA LEU A 190 5.95 -10.47 -6.70
C LEU A 190 6.68 -9.18 -6.32
N ILE A 191 6.74 -8.22 -7.25
CA ILE A 191 7.41 -6.95 -7.05
C ILE A 191 6.39 -5.83 -6.85
N SER A 192 6.44 -5.18 -5.69
CA SER A 192 5.79 -3.90 -5.43
C SER A 192 6.83 -2.79 -5.38
N VAL A 193 6.48 -1.59 -5.85
CA VAL A 193 7.38 -0.43 -5.78
C VAL A 193 6.68 0.82 -5.29
N TRP A 194 7.41 1.69 -4.56
CA TRP A 194 6.94 2.96 -3.99
C TRP A 194 7.99 4.07 -4.15
N THR A 195 7.74 5.36 -4.25
CA THR A 195 6.52 6.01 -4.69
C THR A 195 6.85 6.80 -5.95
N PRO A 196 6.73 6.22 -7.16
CA PRO A 196 6.97 6.94 -8.39
C PRO A 196 5.75 7.80 -8.72
N ASP A 197 5.92 9.13 -8.86
CA ASP A 197 4.81 10.07 -9.11
C ASP A 197 4.84 10.66 -10.54
N THR A 198 5.80 10.24 -11.37
CA THR A 198 5.89 10.72 -12.75
C THR A 198 5.50 9.64 -13.75
N ARG A 199 4.81 10.04 -14.82
CA ARG A 199 4.44 9.16 -15.94
C ARG A 199 5.66 8.40 -16.50
N ARG A 200 6.83 9.07 -16.60
CA ARG A 200 8.07 8.46 -17.08
C ARG A 200 8.54 7.31 -16.18
N SER A 201 8.56 7.53 -14.87
CA SER A 201 8.95 6.51 -13.89
C SER A 201 8.00 5.33 -13.91
N MET A 202 6.69 5.57 -13.95
CA MET A 202 5.67 4.52 -14.01
C MET A 202 5.80 3.66 -15.26
N ARG A 203 5.99 4.28 -16.46
CA ARG A 203 6.23 3.55 -17.72
C ARG A 203 7.49 2.70 -17.66
N ARG A 204 8.60 3.24 -17.13
CA ARG A 204 9.84 2.50 -16.94
C ARG A 204 9.62 1.26 -16.06
N LEU A 205 8.94 1.42 -14.94
CA LEU A 205 8.68 0.33 -14.01
C LEU A 205 7.74 -0.72 -14.60
N ALA A 206 6.68 -0.31 -15.28
CA ALA A 206 5.82 -1.24 -16.03
C ALA A 206 6.60 -2.05 -17.08
N ALA A 207 7.53 -1.41 -17.81
CA ALA A 207 8.41 -2.09 -18.75
C ALA A 207 9.42 -3.03 -18.08
N LEU A 208 9.76 -2.82 -16.80
CA LEU A 208 10.56 -3.76 -16.02
C LEU A 208 9.75 -4.97 -15.52
N GLY A 209 8.42 -4.94 -15.67
CA GLY A 209 7.55 -6.05 -15.26
C GLY A 209 7.16 -6.02 -13.80
N VAL A 210 7.18 -4.86 -13.10
CA VAL A 210 6.68 -4.80 -11.72
C VAL A 210 5.20 -5.17 -11.66
N ASP A 211 4.79 -5.84 -10.58
CA ASP A 211 3.43 -6.34 -10.41
C ASP A 211 2.52 -5.30 -9.73
N SER A 212 3.11 -4.37 -8.96
CA SER A 212 2.37 -3.33 -8.24
C SER A 212 3.16 -2.02 -8.18
N ILE A 213 2.45 -0.90 -8.30
CA ILE A 213 3.00 0.45 -8.09
C ILE A 213 2.13 1.18 -7.06
N THR A 214 2.76 1.58 -5.95
CA THR A 214 2.19 2.50 -4.96
C THR A 214 2.60 3.93 -5.30
N THR A 215 1.63 4.84 -5.52
CA THR A 215 1.88 6.20 -6.00
C THR A 215 0.92 7.22 -5.39
N ASN A 216 1.40 8.47 -5.22
CA ASN A 216 0.54 9.61 -4.89
C ASN A 216 -0.31 10.08 -6.10
N ARG A 217 0.02 9.62 -7.32
CA ARG A 217 -0.62 9.99 -8.58
C ARG A 217 -1.32 8.80 -9.22
N VAL A 218 -2.26 8.21 -8.46
CA VAL A 218 -3.05 7.06 -8.93
C VAL A 218 -3.85 7.39 -10.20
N ASP A 219 -4.30 8.65 -10.35
CA ASP A 219 -4.94 9.20 -11.53
C ASP A 219 -4.06 8.97 -12.79
N VAL A 220 -2.76 9.31 -12.70
CA VAL A 220 -1.80 9.14 -13.80
C VAL A 220 -1.55 7.66 -14.10
N LEU A 221 -1.43 6.83 -13.06
CA LEU A 221 -1.18 5.39 -13.21
C LEU A 221 -2.37 4.68 -13.85
N CYS A 222 -3.59 4.97 -13.41
CA CYS A 222 -4.81 4.39 -13.99
C CYS A 222 -5.01 4.82 -15.46
N ALA A 223 -4.74 6.08 -15.79
CA ALA A 223 -4.76 6.54 -17.18
C ALA A 223 -3.72 5.85 -18.07
N LEU A 224 -2.51 5.58 -17.54
CA LEU A 224 -1.48 4.81 -18.27
C LEU A 224 -1.92 3.37 -18.56
N ARG A 225 -2.54 2.69 -17.59
CA ARG A 225 -3.04 1.33 -17.76
C ARG A 225 -4.17 1.26 -18.79
N ALA A 226 -5.09 2.23 -18.77
CA ALA A 226 -6.18 2.30 -19.75
C ALA A 226 -5.64 2.44 -21.18
N GLN A 227 -4.62 3.28 -21.39
CA GLN A 227 -3.98 3.45 -22.69
C GLN A 227 -3.28 2.17 -23.20
N ALA A 228 -2.59 1.44 -22.30
CA ALA A 228 -1.93 0.19 -22.65
C ALA A 228 -2.92 -0.92 -23.05
N ASN A 229 -4.10 -0.95 -22.43
CA ASN A 229 -5.16 -1.90 -22.77
C ASN A 229 -5.90 -1.53 -24.07
N GLY A 230 -6.07 -0.23 -24.37
CA GLY A 230 -6.73 0.26 -25.59
C GLY A 230 -5.91 0.07 -26.87
N SER A 231 -4.59 0.15 -26.78
CA SER A 231 -3.69 -0.08 -27.95
C SER A 231 -3.54 -1.54 -28.37
N GLY A 232 -4.10 -2.48 -27.61
CA GLY A 232 -4.10 -3.93 -27.94
C GLY A 232 -5.26 -4.39 -28.81
N THR A 233 -6.25 -3.53 -29.12
CA THR A 233 -7.48 -3.91 -29.86
C THR A 233 -7.52 -3.45 -31.33
N GLU A 234 -6.50 -2.74 -31.81
CA GLU A 234 -6.50 -2.20 -33.21
C GLU A 234 -5.64 -2.97 -34.22
N THR A 235 -5.43 -4.27 -34.07
CA THR A 235 -4.78 -5.06 -35.13
C THR A 235 -5.53 -6.38 -35.35
N TYR A 236 -6.62 -6.31 -36.12
CA TYR A 236 -7.02 -7.38 -37.07
C TYR A 236 -8.25 -6.92 -37.85
N GLY A 237 -8.00 -6.07 -38.84
CA GLY A 237 -8.90 -5.84 -39.97
C GLY A 237 -8.11 -6.15 -41.23
N ALA A 238 -7.90 -7.44 -41.53
CA ALA A 238 -7.31 -7.84 -42.79
C ALA A 238 -8.35 -7.64 -43.91
N GLU A 239 -8.03 -6.75 -44.84
CA GLU A 239 -8.71 -6.61 -46.11
C GLU A 239 -8.67 -7.94 -46.87
N THR A 240 -9.81 -8.55 -47.05
CA THR A 240 -10.04 -9.44 -48.15
C THR A 240 -10.49 -8.58 -49.35
N ARG A 241 -9.59 -8.30 -50.30
CA ARG A 241 -9.98 -7.86 -51.65
C ARG A 241 -10.01 -9.08 -52.53
N ASP A 242 -11.21 -9.38 -52.98
CA ASP A 242 -11.46 -10.24 -54.15
C ASP A 242 -10.89 -9.60 -55.43
N ALA A 243 -10.27 -10.42 -56.20
CA ALA A 243 -10.19 -10.31 -57.68
C ALA A 243 -9.97 -11.71 -58.27
#